data_a2a8f17af4000423b2a6dc02b489fa15
#
_entry.id   a2a8f17af4000423b2a6dc02b489fa15
#
_cell.length_a   1.000
_cell.length_b   1.000
_cell.length_c   1.000
_cell.angle_alpha   90.00
_cell.angle_beta   90.00
_cell.angle_gamma   90.00
#
_symmetry.space_group_name_H-M   'P 1'
#
loop_
_entity.id
_entity.type
_entity.pdbx_description
1 polymer ?
#
loop_
_entity_poly.entity_id
_entity_poly.type
_entity_poly.pdbx_seq_one_letter_code
_entity_poly.pdbx_strand_id
1 'polypeptide(L)'
;SLENARIDTKRAMFSLASYLKLDKDAQIALDMPGLPMYMEIPLDRALDMARENNPDVLGQRQQVLEAEQNVDRTRQEARFNASFNASIGFNQVSDKLRQAYRHPLQQDLVSVSVSIPLVDWGVRKGRYNMAKNNLSVAQLTAEEERQSIEEEVVMTVNDFNVQRNLITSAEEALKLAEMAYEQTRERFVIGKADVNSLTLALNRQQSAQSNYISSLRNYWQSYYKIRRLTLFDFASGLSLYTKLRFDHAH
;
A
#
# COMPACT_ATOMS: atom_id res chain seq x y z
N SER A 1 -5.67 -29.22 -14.51
CA SER A 1 -6.08 -30.48 -13.85
C SER A 1 -6.25 -30.26 -12.35
N LEU A 2 -6.92 -31.18 -11.66
CA LEU A 2 -7.18 -31.11 -10.20
C LEU A 2 -5.89 -30.99 -9.39
N GLU A 3 -4.82 -31.67 -9.78
CA GLU A 3 -3.51 -31.60 -9.11
C GLU A 3 -2.89 -30.19 -9.19
N ASN A 4 -2.97 -29.53 -10.34
CA ASN A 4 -2.49 -28.15 -10.47
C ASN A 4 -3.27 -27.20 -9.54
N ALA A 5 -4.59 -27.32 -9.48
CA ALA A 5 -5.42 -26.52 -8.58
C ALA A 5 -5.07 -26.74 -7.10
N ARG A 6 -4.75 -27.98 -6.69
CA ARG A 6 -4.28 -28.29 -5.34
C ARG A 6 -2.93 -27.67 -5.02
N ILE A 7 -2.00 -27.72 -5.97
CA ILE A 7 -0.67 -27.10 -5.81
C ILE A 7 -0.82 -25.58 -5.70
N ASP A 8 -1.63 -24.97 -6.55
CA ASP A 8 -1.86 -23.51 -6.52
C ASP A 8 -2.53 -23.06 -5.23
N THR A 9 -3.49 -23.86 -4.73
CA THR A 9 -4.12 -23.60 -3.42
C THR A 9 -3.10 -23.67 -2.29
N LYS A 10 -2.24 -24.70 -2.26
CA LYS A 10 -1.19 -24.81 -1.25
C LYS A 10 -0.20 -23.64 -1.31
N ARG A 11 0.20 -23.22 -2.51
CA ARG A 11 1.08 -22.05 -2.68
C ARG A 11 0.43 -20.77 -2.16
N ALA A 12 -0.84 -20.55 -2.50
CA ALA A 12 -1.59 -19.38 -2.03
C ALA A 12 -1.73 -19.36 -0.50
N MET A 13 -2.04 -20.51 0.11
CA MET A 13 -2.12 -20.67 1.57
C MET A 13 -0.77 -20.42 2.25
N PHE A 14 0.31 -20.97 1.71
CA PHE A 14 1.65 -20.72 2.24
C PHE A 14 2.06 -19.25 2.14
N SER A 15 1.75 -18.60 1.01
CA SER A 15 1.99 -17.17 0.82
C SER A 15 1.20 -16.32 1.82
N LEU A 16 -0.06 -16.67 2.07
CA LEU A 16 -0.91 -15.98 3.05
C LEU A 16 -0.40 -16.18 4.48
N ALA A 17 -0.05 -17.42 4.87
CA ALA A 17 0.52 -17.71 6.18
C ALA A 17 1.82 -16.93 6.42
N SER A 18 2.70 -16.88 5.42
CA SER A 18 3.95 -16.13 5.46
C SER A 18 3.70 -14.61 5.61
N TYR A 19 2.75 -14.06 4.87
CA TYR A 19 2.37 -12.65 4.94
C TYR A 19 1.81 -12.28 6.32
N LEU A 20 0.97 -13.16 6.89
CA LEU A 20 0.37 -12.99 8.22
C LEU A 20 1.32 -13.36 9.37
N LYS A 21 2.57 -13.79 9.05
CA LYS A 21 3.55 -14.27 10.04
C LYS A 21 3.03 -15.41 10.91
N LEU A 22 2.15 -16.25 10.36
CA LEU A 22 1.66 -17.45 10.99
C LEU A 22 2.67 -18.59 10.82
N ASP A 23 2.50 -19.64 11.63
CA ASP A 23 3.30 -20.86 11.47
C ASP A 23 3.08 -21.46 10.07
N LYS A 24 4.14 -22.04 9.49
CA LYS A 24 4.09 -22.60 8.12
C LYS A 24 3.09 -23.71 7.93
N ASP A 25 2.76 -24.40 9.03
CA ASP A 25 1.80 -25.51 9.07
C ASP A 25 0.40 -25.07 9.56
N ALA A 26 0.16 -23.77 9.71
CA ALA A 26 -1.13 -23.25 10.13
C ALA A 26 -2.22 -23.63 9.12
N GLN A 27 -3.26 -24.32 9.60
CA GLN A 27 -4.45 -24.60 8.80
C GLN A 27 -5.32 -23.35 8.71
N ILE A 28 -5.34 -22.73 7.55
CA ILE A 28 -6.17 -21.54 7.28
C ILE A 28 -7.45 -22.02 6.60
N ALA A 29 -8.60 -21.84 7.27
CA ALA A 29 -9.90 -22.00 6.64
C ALA A 29 -10.32 -20.65 6.06
N LEU A 30 -10.63 -20.62 4.75
CA LEU A 30 -11.13 -19.42 4.07
C LEU A 30 -12.65 -19.53 4.01
N ASP A 31 -13.33 -18.53 4.55
CA ASP A 31 -14.76 -18.35 4.36
C ASP A 31 -14.98 -17.46 3.12
N MET A 32 -15.86 -17.92 2.22
CA MET A 32 -16.21 -17.14 1.02
C MET A 32 -17.14 -16.00 1.45
N PRO A 33 -16.76 -14.74 1.23
CA PRO A 33 -17.65 -13.64 1.51
C PRO A 33 -18.93 -13.79 0.66
N GLY A 34 -20.09 -13.66 1.30
CA GLY A 34 -21.39 -13.67 0.63
C GLY A 34 -21.51 -12.56 -0.42
N LEU A 35 -22.65 -12.54 -1.11
CA LEU A 35 -22.98 -11.45 -2.04
C LEU A 35 -22.85 -10.10 -1.31
N PRO A 36 -22.11 -9.16 -1.89
CA PRO A 36 -21.91 -7.87 -1.26
C PRO A 36 -23.23 -7.09 -1.19
N MET A 37 -23.44 -6.38 -0.09
CA MET A 37 -24.52 -5.41 0.03
C MET A 37 -24.41 -4.35 -1.08
N TYR A 38 -25.54 -3.87 -1.59
CA TYR A 38 -25.52 -2.80 -2.60
C TYR A 38 -24.81 -1.57 -2.02
N MET A 39 -23.74 -1.19 -2.67
CA MET A 39 -22.99 -0.01 -2.32
C MET A 39 -22.48 0.64 -3.61
N GLU A 40 -22.78 1.90 -3.79
CA GLU A 40 -22.19 2.75 -4.80
C GLU A 40 -21.21 3.69 -4.13
N ILE A 41 -20.01 3.79 -4.67
CA ILE A 41 -18.97 4.67 -4.14
C ILE A 41 -19.00 5.98 -4.92
N PRO A 42 -19.31 7.12 -4.27
CA PRO A 42 -19.24 8.42 -4.92
C PRO A 42 -17.80 8.78 -5.26
N LEU A 43 -17.55 9.10 -6.53
CA LEU A 43 -16.21 9.39 -7.03
C LEU A 43 -15.56 10.57 -6.30
N ASP A 44 -16.29 11.66 -6.12
CA ASP A 44 -15.78 12.88 -5.48
C ASP A 44 -15.28 12.58 -4.06
N ARG A 45 -16.07 11.81 -3.29
CA ARG A 45 -15.69 11.42 -1.94
C ARG A 45 -14.46 10.50 -1.92
N ALA A 46 -14.34 9.59 -2.89
CA ALA A 46 -13.17 8.73 -2.99
C ALA A 46 -11.90 9.53 -3.31
N LEU A 47 -12.00 10.52 -4.20
CA LEU A 47 -10.89 11.43 -4.52
C LEU A 47 -10.47 12.26 -3.30
N ASP A 48 -11.42 12.82 -2.56
CA ASP A 48 -11.11 13.61 -1.37
C ASP A 48 -10.41 12.75 -0.30
N MET A 49 -10.93 11.56 -0.03
CA MET A 49 -10.30 10.63 0.92
C MET A 49 -8.90 10.18 0.47
N ALA A 50 -8.69 9.98 -0.82
CA ALA A 50 -7.37 9.64 -1.33
C ALA A 50 -6.37 10.80 -1.16
N ARG A 51 -6.77 12.04 -1.48
CA ARG A 51 -5.92 13.23 -1.29
C ARG A 51 -5.52 13.47 0.16
N GLU A 52 -6.42 13.16 1.09
CA GLU A 52 -6.20 13.39 2.52
C GLU A 52 -5.42 12.26 3.20
N ASN A 53 -5.66 11.01 2.81
CA ASN A 53 -5.22 9.86 3.59
C ASN A 53 -4.21 8.97 2.86
N ASN A 54 -4.05 9.07 1.54
CA ASN A 54 -3.17 8.18 0.81
C ASN A 54 -1.71 8.34 1.26
N PRO A 55 -1.03 7.26 1.67
CA PRO A 55 0.33 7.33 2.20
C PRO A 55 1.34 7.87 1.20
N ASP A 56 1.17 7.58 -0.10
CA ASP A 56 2.09 8.00 -1.14
C ASP A 56 1.97 9.52 -1.38
N VAL A 57 0.73 10.05 -1.39
CA VAL A 57 0.47 11.50 -1.44
C VAL A 57 1.08 12.22 -0.23
N LEU A 58 0.90 11.67 0.97
CA LEU A 58 1.47 12.25 2.19
C LEU A 58 3.00 12.16 2.20
N GLY A 59 3.56 11.06 1.71
CA GLY A 59 5.02 10.87 1.57
C GLY A 59 5.63 11.89 0.62
N GLN A 60 5.01 12.15 -0.53
CA GLN A 60 5.46 13.19 -1.46
C GLN A 60 5.37 14.59 -0.85
N ARG A 61 4.32 14.88 -0.11
CA ARG A 61 4.19 16.16 0.62
C ARG A 61 5.31 16.34 1.64
N GLN A 62 5.70 15.28 2.34
CA GLN A 62 6.85 15.31 3.26
C GLN A 62 8.14 15.63 2.50
N GLN A 63 8.39 15.00 1.34
CA GLN A 63 9.59 15.29 0.53
C GLN A 63 9.64 16.74 0.06
N VAL A 64 8.51 17.34 -0.32
CA VAL A 64 8.44 18.76 -0.66
C VAL A 64 8.83 19.63 0.54
N LEU A 65 8.29 19.36 1.74
CA LEU A 65 8.63 20.08 2.97
C LEU A 65 10.11 19.94 3.34
N GLU A 66 10.70 18.76 3.15
CA GLU A 66 12.14 18.55 3.37
C GLU A 66 13.00 19.35 2.38
N ALA A 67 12.57 19.43 1.11
CA ALA A 67 13.23 20.24 0.12
C ALA A 67 13.11 21.75 0.42
N GLU A 68 11.96 22.22 0.88
CA GLU A 68 11.76 23.60 1.37
C GLU A 68 12.69 23.93 2.55
N GLN A 69 12.74 23.06 3.56
CA GLN A 69 13.67 23.21 4.69
C GLN A 69 15.12 23.25 4.22
N ASN A 70 15.49 22.47 3.21
CA ASN A 70 16.84 22.48 2.66
C ASN A 70 17.18 23.80 1.96
N VAL A 71 16.22 24.41 1.23
CA VAL A 71 16.38 25.76 0.66
C VAL A 71 16.63 26.78 1.76
N ASP A 72 15.82 26.78 2.83
CA ASP A 72 15.93 27.70 3.94
C ASP A 72 17.25 27.50 4.72
N ARG A 73 17.63 26.26 4.97
CA ARG A 73 18.91 25.91 5.60
C ARG A 73 20.07 26.44 4.78
N THR A 74 20.09 26.16 3.48
CA THR A 74 21.16 26.61 2.58
C THR A 74 21.25 28.12 2.53
N ARG A 75 20.11 28.82 2.59
CA ARG A 75 20.05 30.29 2.63
C ARG A 75 20.63 30.85 3.95
N GLN A 76 20.37 30.18 5.08
CA GLN A 76 20.87 30.60 6.39
C GLN A 76 22.36 30.32 6.55
N GLU A 77 22.83 29.13 6.16
CA GLU A 77 24.24 28.74 6.16
C GLU A 77 25.11 29.63 5.26
N ALA A 78 24.50 30.26 4.27
CA ALA A 78 25.19 31.23 3.41
C ALA A 78 25.59 32.52 4.14
N ARG A 79 25.04 32.82 5.32
CA ARG A 79 25.34 34.06 6.08
C ARG A 79 26.49 33.86 7.06
N PHE A 80 26.34 32.95 8.01
CA PHE A 80 27.35 32.57 8.97
C PHE A 80 27.08 31.17 9.52
N ASN A 81 28.08 30.51 10.03
CA ASN A 81 27.95 29.23 10.70
C ASN A 81 28.51 29.35 12.12
N ALA A 82 27.73 29.01 13.13
CA ALA A 82 28.15 28.93 14.51
C ALA A 82 28.04 27.47 15.01
N SER A 83 29.12 26.96 15.56
CA SER A 83 29.12 25.62 16.15
C SER A 83 29.53 25.68 17.62
N PHE A 84 28.80 24.93 18.44
CA PHE A 84 29.12 24.68 19.85
C PHE A 84 29.47 23.22 20.03
N ASN A 85 30.65 22.95 20.56
CA ASN A 85 31.10 21.60 20.85
C ASN A 85 31.47 21.51 22.33
N ALA A 86 30.91 20.53 23.01
CA ALA A 86 31.30 20.17 24.38
C ALA A 86 31.74 18.72 24.39
N SER A 87 32.89 18.42 24.91
CA SER A 87 33.36 17.06 25.06
C SER A 87 33.91 16.85 26.48
N ILE A 88 33.54 15.71 27.04
CA ILE A 88 34.04 15.22 28.31
C ILE A 88 34.91 14.01 27.99
N GLY A 89 36.17 14.07 28.31
CA GLY A 89 37.15 12.98 28.09
C GLY A 89 37.86 12.60 29.38
N PHE A 90 38.35 11.38 29.42
CA PHE A 90 39.26 10.95 30.47
C PHE A 90 40.59 10.63 29.80
N ASN A 91 41.63 11.32 30.23
CA ASN A 91 42.99 11.13 29.70
C ASN A 91 43.94 10.78 30.82
N GLN A 92 44.83 9.85 30.59
CA GLN A 92 45.88 9.53 31.53
C GLN A 92 47.12 9.02 30.80
N VAL A 93 48.25 9.60 31.16
CA VAL A 93 49.58 9.12 30.71
C VAL A 93 50.27 8.48 31.91
N SER A 94 50.72 7.24 31.79
CA SER A 94 51.45 6.51 32.84
C SER A 94 52.46 5.56 32.21
N ASP A 95 53.63 5.48 32.82
CA ASP A 95 54.69 4.56 32.41
C ASP A 95 54.41 3.10 32.76
N LYS A 96 53.38 2.82 33.55
CA LYS A 96 52.97 1.47 33.97
C LYS A 96 51.47 1.25 33.70
N LEU A 97 51.17 0.19 32.96
CA LEU A 97 49.82 -0.22 32.58
C LEU A 97 48.83 -0.29 33.77
N ARG A 98 49.29 -0.72 34.93
CA ARG A 98 48.44 -0.87 36.13
C ARG A 98 48.07 0.48 36.77
N GLN A 99 48.82 1.54 36.52
CA GLN A 99 48.58 2.89 37.03
C GLN A 99 47.72 3.72 36.06
N ALA A 100 47.69 3.33 34.78
CA ALA A 100 46.91 4.00 33.73
C ALA A 100 45.38 3.95 33.95
N TYR A 101 44.90 3.08 34.83
CA TYR A 101 43.44 2.94 35.09
C TYR A 101 43.02 3.39 36.50
N ARG A 102 43.92 3.87 37.34
CA ARG A 102 43.62 4.16 38.76
C ARG A 102 43.13 5.59 39.04
N HIS A 103 43.57 6.58 38.25
CA HIS A 103 43.21 7.99 38.46
C HIS A 103 43.12 8.71 37.11
N PRO A 104 42.08 8.47 36.30
CA PRO A 104 41.94 9.19 35.05
C PRO A 104 41.73 10.69 35.32
N LEU A 105 42.48 11.50 34.60
CA LEU A 105 42.27 12.97 34.62
C LEU A 105 41.09 13.29 33.73
N GLN A 106 40.07 13.91 34.30
CA GLN A 106 38.92 14.41 33.55
C GLN A 106 39.36 15.65 32.75
N GLN A 107 39.07 15.64 31.48
CA GLN A 107 39.33 16.74 30.57
C GLN A 107 37.99 17.21 29.98
N ASP A 108 37.54 18.37 30.43
CA ASP A 108 36.34 19.00 29.89
C ASP A 108 36.76 20.07 28.88
N LEU A 109 36.27 19.96 27.66
CA LEU A 109 36.54 20.91 26.59
C LEU A 109 35.22 21.49 26.09
N VAL A 110 35.10 22.79 26.15
CA VAL A 110 33.99 23.55 25.56
C VAL A 110 34.58 24.49 24.52
N SER A 111 34.10 24.38 23.29
CA SER A 111 34.50 25.28 22.20
C SER A 111 33.30 25.87 21.48
N VAL A 112 33.39 27.15 21.23
CA VAL A 112 32.42 27.90 20.38
C VAL A 112 33.20 28.45 19.18
N SER A 113 32.77 28.11 17.99
CA SER A 113 33.36 28.67 16.77
C SER A 113 32.32 29.33 15.90
N VAL A 114 32.64 30.52 15.39
CA VAL A 114 31.83 31.27 14.43
C VAL A 114 32.64 31.44 13.15
N SER A 115 32.10 30.97 12.05
CA SER A 115 32.71 31.08 10.73
C SER A 115 31.86 32.00 9.84
N ILE A 116 32.47 33.04 9.35
CA ILE A 116 31.86 34.02 8.41
C ILE A 116 32.64 33.93 7.12
N PRO A 117 32.07 33.35 6.07
CA PRO A 117 32.75 33.26 4.77
C PRO A 117 32.71 34.63 4.05
N LEU A 118 33.90 35.18 3.83
CA LEU A 118 34.02 36.51 3.17
C LEU A 118 34.03 36.40 1.64
N VAL A 119 34.69 35.38 1.09
CA VAL A 119 34.76 35.12 -0.38
C VAL A 119 34.64 33.62 -0.60
N ASP A 120 33.76 33.20 -1.51
CA ASP A 120 33.50 31.79 -1.83
C ASP A 120 33.38 31.49 -3.33
N TRP A 121 33.76 32.42 -4.17
CA TRP A 121 33.77 32.28 -5.65
C TRP A 121 32.42 31.77 -6.21
N GLY A 122 31.31 32.09 -5.57
CA GLY A 122 29.98 31.73 -6.02
C GLY A 122 29.47 30.34 -5.57
N VAL A 123 30.22 29.61 -4.79
CA VAL A 123 29.84 28.24 -4.29
C VAL A 123 28.50 28.29 -3.54
N ARG A 124 28.29 29.26 -2.66
CA ARG A 124 27.03 29.41 -1.91
C ARG A 124 25.83 29.68 -2.81
N LYS A 125 26.00 30.58 -3.79
CA LYS A 125 24.97 30.88 -4.79
C LYS A 125 24.62 29.63 -5.60
N GLY A 126 25.63 28.84 -5.97
CA GLY A 126 25.47 27.56 -6.66
C GLY A 126 24.67 26.55 -5.81
N ARG A 127 25.04 26.38 -4.51
CA ARG A 127 24.30 25.50 -3.58
C ARG A 127 22.85 25.93 -3.38
N TYR A 128 22.60 27.20 -3.20
CA TYR A 128 21.25 27.75 -3.08
C TYR A 128 20.42 27.51 -4.33
N ASN A 129 20.97 27.75 -5.52
CA ASN A 129 20.28 27.48 -6.79
C ASN A 129 19.99 25.98 -6.96
N MET A 130 20.93 25.11 -6.56
CA MET A 130 20.74 23.66 -6.59
C MET A 130 19.63 23.23 -5.63
N ALA A 131 19.59 23.78 -4.40
CA ALA A 131 18.51 23.51 -3.47
C ALA A 131 17.14 23.94 -4.01
N LYS A 132 17.05 25.10 -4.66
CA LYS A 132 15.83 25.58 -5.35
C LYS A 132 15.40 24.65 -6.49
N ASN A 133 16.34 24.22 -7.31
CA ASN A 133 16.02 23.28 -8.39
C ASN A 133 15.52 21.94 -7.83
N ASN A 134 16.13 21.43 -6.76
CA ASN A 134 15.66 20.21 -6.08
C ASN A 134 14.24 20.38 -5.51
N LEU A 135 13.93 21.55 -4.95
CA LEU A 135 12.56 21.85 -4.51
C LEU A 135 11.58 21.82 -5.70
N SER A 136 11.94 22.45 -6.82
CA SER A 136 11.08 22.43 -7.99
C SER A 136 10.86 21.01 -8.53
N VAL A 137 11.89 20.18 -8.53
CA VAL A 137 11.77 18.76 -8.90
C VAL A 137 10.84 18.02 -7.92
N ALA A 138 11.02 18.20 -6.61
CA ALA A 138 10.17 17.57 -5.61
C ALA A 138 8.69 17.97 -5.75
N GLN A 139 8.42 19.24 -6.04
CA GLN A 139 7.07 19.75 -6.29
C GLN A 139 6.43 19.14 -7.54
N LEU A 140 7.18 19.03 -8.64
CA LEU A 140 6.69 18.41 -9.88
C LEU A 140 6.43 16.91 -9.67
N THR A 141 7.34 16.21 -9.02
CA THR A 141 7.15 14.77 -8.71
C THR A 141 5.94 14.54 -7.81
N ALA A 142 5.72 15.40 -6.82
CA ALA A 142 4.55 15.32 -5.94
C ALA A 142 3.23 15.56 -6.72
N GLU A 143 3.24 16.46 -7.67
CA GLU A 143 2.07 16.73 -8.52
C GLU A 143 1.79 15.56 -9.49
N GLU A 144 2.83 14.99 -10.13
CA GLU A 144 2.70 13.81 -10.99
C GLU A 144 2.16 12.62 -10.23
N GLU A 145 2.67 12.34 -9.03
CA GLU A 145 2.19 11.24 -8.18
C GLU A 145 0.74 11.45 -7.75
N ARG A 146 0.38 12.67 -7.36
CA ARG A 146 -1.00 13.01 -7.02
C ARG A 146 -1.96 12.74 -8.19
N GLN A 147 -1.59 13.16 -9.40
CA GLN A 147 -2.40 12.92 -10.59
C GLN A 147 -2.52 11.42 -10.89
N SER A 148 -1.44 10.67 -10.80
CA SER A 148 -1.43 9.21 -11.02
C SER A 148 -2.36 8.49 -10.04
N ILE A 149 -2.34 8.88 -8.76
CA ILE A 149 -3.23 8.30 -7.74
C ILE A 149 -4.69 8.69 -8.01
N GLU A 150 -4.97 9.94 -8.39
CA GLU A 150 -6.33 10.37 -8.74
C GLU A 150 -6.87 9.58 -9.95
N GLU A 151 -6.06 9.37 -10.99
CA GLU A 151 -6.44 8.54 -12.14
C GLU A 151 -6.72 7.09 -11.71
N GLU A 152 -5.87 6.52 -10.85
CA GLU A 152 -6.07 5.16 -10.33
C GLU A 152 -7.37 5.05 -9.52
N VAL A 153 -7.68 6.06 -8.70
CA VAL A 153 -8.95 6.12 -7.95
C VAL A 153 -10.13 6.19 -8.89
N VAL A 154 -10.11 7.07 -9.90
CA VAL A 154 -11.19 7.21 -10.89
C VAL A 154 -11.47 5.88 -11.59
N MET A 155 -10.42 5.24 -12.12
CA MET A 155 -10.56 3.95 -12.79
C MET A 155 -11.10 2.88 -11.85
N THR A 156 -10.55 2.78 -10.63
CA THR A 156 -10.94 1.73 -9.68
C THR A 156 -12.37 1.92 -9.16
N VAL A 157 -12.82 3.15 -8.94
CA VAL A 157 -14.20 3.45 -8.53
C VAL A 157 -15.20 3.13 -9.66
N ASN A 158 -14.87 3.51 -10.90
CA ASN A 158 -15.71 3.19 -12.04
C ASN A 158 -15.83 1.67 -12.26
N ASP A 159 -14.70 0.96 -12.20
CA ASP A 159 -14.67 -0.50 -12.28
C ASP A 159 -15.53 -1.13 -11.17
N PHE A 160 -15.39 -0.66 -9.93
CA PHE A 160 -16.14 -1.17 -8.79
C PHE A 160 -17.66 -0.98 -8.97
N ASN A 161 -18.10 0.21 -9.37
CA ASN A 161 -19.51 0.51 -9.50
C ASN A 161 -20.21 -0.33 -10.60
N VAL A 162 -19.44 -0.79 -11.61
CA VAL A 162 -19.93 -1.71 -12.66
C VAL A 162 -19.94 -3.18 -12.20
N GLN A 163 -19.03 -3.59 -11.29
CA GLN A 163 -18.86 -5.00 -10.89
C GLN A 163 -20.15 -5.65 -10.35
N ARG A 164 -21.00 -4.88 -9.67
CA ARG A 164 -22.24 -5.44 -9.15
C ARG A 164 -23.16 -5.97 -10.26
N ASN A 165 -23.36 -5.20 -11.32
CA ASN A 165 -24.21 -5.63 -12.44
C ASN A 165 -23.60 -6.88 -13.09
N LEU A 166 -22.27 -6.95 -13.16
CA LEU A 166 -21.58 -8.11 -13.69
C LEU A 166 -21.76 -9.36 -12.80
N ILE A 167 -21.75 -9.20 -11.47
CA ILE A 167 -22.01 -10.31 -10.54
C ILE A 167 -23.43 -10.80 -10.69
N THR A 168 -24.44 -9.91 -10.69
CA THR A 168 -25.86 -10.28 -10.83
C THR A 168 -26.09 -11.04 -12.15
N SER A 169 -25.54 -10.53 -13.25
CA SER A 169 -25.66 -11.20 -14.55
C SER A 169 -24.96 -12.57 -14.57
N ALA A 170 -23.79 -12.67 -13.91
CA ALA A 170 -23.06 -13.95 -13.83
C ALA A 170 -23.78 -14.98 -12.92
N GLU A 171 -24.43 -14.53 -11.84
CA GLU A 171 -25.23 -15.38 -10.96
C GLU A 171 -26.47 -15.92 -11.69
N GLU A 172 -27.18 -15.07 -12.43
CA GLU A 172 -28.33 -15.48 -13.24
C GLU A 172 -27.91 -16.47 -14.32
N ALA A 173 -26.78 -16.20 -15.01
CA ALA A 173 -26.21 -17.13 -16.01
C ALA A 173 -25.83 -18.48 -15.40
N LEU A 174 -25.25 -18.51 -14.20
CA LEU A 174 -24.95 -19.74 -13.47
C LEU A 174 -26.23 -20.51 -13.15
N LYS A 175 -27.23 -19.85 -12.58
CA LYS A 175 -28.51 -20.49 -12.25
C LYS A 175 -29.18 -21.10 -13.47
N LEU A 176 -29.19 -20.38 -14.60
CA LEU A 176 -29.74 -20.91 -15.87
C LEU A 176 -28.92 -22.10 -16.40
N ALA A 177 -27.60 -22.05 -16.29
CA ALA A 177 -26.72 -23.15 -16.74
C ALA A 177 -26.89 -24.40 -15.87
N GLU A 178 -27.07 -24.23 -14.55
CA GLU A 178 -27.37 -25.33 -13.61
C GLU A 178 -28.71 -26.00 -13.94
N MET A 179 -29.76 -25.22 -14.13
CA MET A 179 -31.08 -25.74 -14.54
C MET A 179 -31.00 -26.49 -15.87
N ALA A 180 -30.31 -25.93 -16.86
CA ALA A 180 -30.14 -26.56 -18.16
C ALA A 180 -29.35 -27.88 -18.06
N TYR A 181 -28.33 -27.94 -17.22
CA TYR A 181 -27.57 -29.17 -16.97
C TYR A 181 -28.44 -30.23 -16.32
N GLU A 182 -29.19 -29.91 -15.26
CA GLU A 182 -30.05 -30.87 -14.57
C GLU A 182 -31.17 -31.40 -15.50
N GLN A 183 -31.82 -30.55 -16.25
CA GLN A 183 -32.80 -30.98 -17.26
C GLN A 183 -32.21 -31.88 -18.35
N THR A 184 -31.01 -31.57 -18.82
CA THR A 184 -30.32 -32.39 -19.82
C THR A 184 -29.92 -33.73 -19.23
N ARG A 185 -29.45 -33.76 -17.99
CA ARG A 185 -29.10 -34.97 -17.25
C ARG A 185 -30.31 -35.89 -17.06
N GLU A 186 -31.48 -35.35 -16.66
CA GLU A 186 -32.71 -36.12 -16.56
C GLU A 186 -33.13 -36.71 -17.90
N ARG A 187 -33.08 -35.92 -18.99
CA ARG A 187 -33.36 -36.38 -20.33
C ARG A 187 -32.38 -37.44 -20.81
N PHE A 188 -31.12 -37.35 -20.44
CA PHE A 188 -30.12 -38.38 -20.74
C PHE A 188 -30.41 -39.69 -20.04
N VAL A 189 -30.77 -39.68 -18.75
CA VAL A 189 -31.13 -40.88 -17.96
C VAL A 189 -32.30 -41.63 -18.57
N ILE A 190 -33.29 -40.95 -19.15
CA ILE A 190 -34.45 -41.57 -19.80
C ILE A 190 -34.23 -41.81 -21.32
N GLY A 191 -32.97 -41.68 -21.78
CA GLY A 191 -32.60 -41.97 -23.21
C GLY A 191 -33.08 -40.91 -24.20
N LYS A 192 -33.52 -39.72 -23.79
CA LYS A 192 -34.01 -38.62 -24.65
C LYS A 192 -32.94 -37.53 -24.94
N ALA A 193 -31.73 -37.68 -24.46
CA ALA A 193 -30.61 -36.84 -24.81
C ALA A 193 -29.36 -37.69 -25.01
N ASP A 194 -28.43 -37.24 -25.82
CA ASP A 194 -27.17 -37.92 -26.11
C ASP A 194 -26.03 -37.41 -25.19
N VAL A 195 -24.90 -38.11 -25.20
CA VAL A 195 -23.70 -37.77 -24.42
C VAL A 195 -23.13 -36.41 -24.78
N ASN A 196 -23.21 -36.02 -26.06
CA ASN A 196 -22.70 -34.71 -26.51
C ASN A 196 -23.51 -33.57 -25.90
N SER A 197 -24.85 -33.70 -25.86
CA SER A 197 -25.74 -32.72 -25.24
C SER A 197 -25.45 -32.58 -23.73
N LEU A 198 -25.25 -33.70 -23.03
CA LEU A 198 -24.90 -33.68 -21.59
C LEU A 198 -23.53 -33.04 -21.36
N THR A 199 -22.53 -33.37 -22.15
CA THR A 199 -21.17 -32.81 -22.07
C THR A 199 -21.20 -31.30 -22.33
N LEU A 200 -21.98 -30.86 -23.33
CA LEU A 200 -22.12 -29.42 -23.63
C LEU A 200 -22.78 -28.66 -22.47
N ALA A 201 -23.84 -29.23 -21.88
CA ALA A 201 -24.51 -28.64 -20.73
C ALA A 201 -23.58 -28.53 -19.51
N LEU A 202 -22.79 -29.59 -19.25
CA LEU A 202 -21.79 -29.60 -18.18
C LEU A 202 -20.70 -28.52 -18.40
N ASN A 203 -20.17 -28.42 -19.61
CA ASN A 203 -19.15 -27.41 -19.95
C ASN A 203 -19.69 -25.98 -19.78
N ARG A 204 -20.96 -25.75 -20.16
CA ARG A 204 -21.62 -24.46 -19.97
C ARG A 204 -21.79 -24.11 -18.48
N GLN A 205 -22.22 -25.08 -17.67
CA GLN A 205 -22.33 -24.92 -16.21
C GLN A 205 -20.97 -24.58 -15.59
N GLN A 206 -19.91 -25.33 -15.94
CA GLN A 206 -18.56 -25.07 -15.41
C GLN A 206 -18.03 -23.67 -15.81
N SER A 207 -18.29 -23.26 -17.07
CA SER A 207 -17.91 -21.94 -17.54
C SER A 207 -18.68 -20.83 -16.81
N ALA A 208 -19.97 -20.99 -16.60
CA ALA A 208 -20.80 -20.03 -15.87
C ALA A 208 -20.35 -19.91 -14.39
N GLN A 209 -20.03 -21.06 -13.74
CA GLN A 209 -19.51 -21.08 -12.38
C GLN A 209 -18.16 -20.37 -12.29
N SER A 210 -17.25 -20.61 -13.22
CA SER A 210 -15.94 -19.94 -13.26
C SER A 210 -16.10 -18.43 -13.45
N ASN A 211 -17.03 -17.99 -14.30
CA ASN A 211 -17.33 -16.58 -14.54
C ASN A 211 -17.92 -15.91 -13.29
N TYR A 212 -18.83 -16.56 -12.58
CA TYR A 212 -19.41 -16.06 -11.33
C TYR A 212 -18.32 -15.88 -10.26
N ILE A 213 -17.47 -16.89 -10.02
CA ILE A 213 -16.36 -16.81 -9.06
C ILE A 213 -15.39 -15.68 -9.44
N SER A 214 -15.10 -15.52 -10.73
CA SER A 214 -14.22 -14.46 -11.22
C SER A 214 -14.82 -13.07 -10.99
N SER A 215 -16.12 -12.91 -11.20
CA SER A 215 -16.83 -11.65 -10.94
C SER A 215 -16.84 -11.28 -9.46
N LEU A 216 -17.08 -12.26 -8.56
CA LEU A 216 -16.95 -12.06 -7.11
C LEU A 216 -15.55 -11.64 -6.70
N ARG A 217 -14.53 -12.33 -7.23
CA ARG A 217 -13.13 -11.99 -6.96
C ARG A 217 -12.81 -10.56 -7.40
N ASN A 218 -13.20 -10.17 -8.62
CA ASN A 218 -12.93 -8.84 -9.16
C ASN A 218 -13.61 -7.74 -8.32
N TYR A 219 -14.83 -7.97 -7.87
CA TYR A 219 -15.54 -7.05 -6.97
C TYR A 219 -14.75 -6.82 -5.68
N TRP A 220 -14.38 -7.89 -4.98
CA TRP A 220 -13.65 -7.78 -3.72
C TRP A 220 -12.26 -7.19 -3.90
N GLN A 221 -11.58 -7.53 -4.99
CA GLN A 221 -10.28 -6.92 -5.31
C GLN A 221 -10.41 -5.41 -5.54
N SER A 222 -11.41 -4.96 -6.29
CA SER A 222 -11.66 -3.53 -6.52
C SER A 222 -12.04 -2.83 -5.22
N TYR A 223 -12.88 -3.45 -4.39
CA TYR A 223 -13.27 -2.90 -3.09
C TYR A 223 -12.06 -2.68 -2.15
N TYR A 224 -11.23 -3.70 -1.98
CA TYR A 224 -10.05 -3.58 -1.14
C TYR A 224 -8.98 -2.66 -1.76
N LYS A 225 -8.92 -2.57 -3.08
CA LYS A 225 -8.05 -1.62 -3.77
C LYS A 225 -8.47 -0.17 -3.47
N ILE A 226 -9.78 0.15 -3.53
CA ILE A 226 -10.28 1.47 -3.13
C ILE A 226 -9.95 1.77 -1.68
N ARG A 227 -10.18 0.82 -0.76
CA ARG A 227 -9.83 0.99 0.66
C ARG A 227 -8.34 1.28 0.86
N ARG A 228 -7.47 0.64 0.08
CA ARG A 228 -6.02 0.89 0.13
C ARG A 228 -5.68 2.29 -0.38
N LEU A 229 -6.29 2.71 -1.50
CA LEU A 229 -6.03 4.02 -2.10
C LEU A 229 -6.53 5.18 -1.25
N THR A 230 -7.65 5.00 -0.56
CA THR A 230 -8.34 6.06 0.19
C THR A 230 -8.11 6.00 1.69
N LEU A 231 -7.59 4.87 2.22
CA LEU A 231 -7.59 4.52 3.65
C LEU A 231 -8.95 4.76 4.34
N PHE A 232 -10.03 4.58 3.57
CA PHE A 232 -11.40 4.77 4.02
C PHE A 232 -12.25 3.53 3.73
N ASP A 233 -13.09 3.13 4.67
CA ASP A 233 -14.03 2.04 4.50
C ASP A 233 -15.42 2.60 4.18
N PHE A 234 -15.82 2.51 2.92
CA PHE A 234 -17.10 3.04 2.44
C PHE A 234 -18.31 2.26 2.98
N ALA A 235 -18.14 1.01 3.39
CA ALA A 235 -19.21 0.21 3.99
C ALA A 235 -19.55 0.65 5.42
N SER A 236 -18.53 0.95 6.23
CA SER A 236 -18.72 1.42 7.60
C SER A 236 -18.73 2.95 7.74
N GLY A 237 -18.30 3.67 6.70
CA GLY A 237 -18.16 5.13 6.74
C GLY A 237 -17.02 5.63 7.62
N LEU A 238 -16.05 4.78 7.96
CA LEU A 238 -14.96 5.08 8.90
C LEU A 238 -13.60 5.15 8.19
N SER A 239 -12.75 6.06 8.64
CA SER A 239 -11.35 6.08 8.25
C SER A 239 -10.61 4.89 8.86
N LEU A 240 -9.84 4.16 8.05
CA LEU A 240 -9.03 3.04 8.51
C LEU A 240 -7.87 3.49 9.42
N TYR A 241 -7.38 4.70 9.23
CA TYR A 241 -6.36 5.30 10.09
C TYR A 241 -6.84 5.47 11.54
N THR A 242 -8.08 5.88 11.74
CA THR A 242 -8.68 6.03 13.07
C THR A 242 -8.88 4.66 13.73
N LYS A 243 -9.27 3.64 12.98
CA LYS A 243 -9.48 2.28 13.47
C LYS A 243 -8.18 1.64 13.97
N LEU A 244 -7.07 1.81 13.25
CA LEU A 244 -5.75 1.33 13.66
C LEU A 244 -5.21 1.98 14.94
N ARG A 245 -5.61 3.24 15.22
CA ARG A 245 -5.18 3.96 16.41
C ARG A 245 -5.86 3.46 17.70
N PHE A 246 -7.07 2.92 17.60
CA PHE A 246 -7.80 2.38 18.75
C PHE A 246 -7.40 0.94 19.08
N ASP A 247 -7.00 0.13 18.08
CA ASP A 247 -6.61 -1.27 18.27
C ASP A 247 -5.21 -1.44 18.92
N HIS A 248 -4.39 -0.39 18.93
CA HIS A 248 -3.07 -0.39 19.61
C HIS A 248 -3.09 0.26 21.01
N ALA A 249 -4.26 0.63 21.53
CA ALA A 249 -4.43 1.25 22.85
C ALA A 249 -4.90 0.27 23.95
N HIS A 250 -4.78 -1.05 23.69
CA HIS A 250 -5.11 -2.10 24.67
C HIS A 250 -3.92 -3.02 24.92
#